data_cc1c32bdf9e99ce31ace306e46e59d0c
#
_entry.id   cc1c32bdf9e99ce31ace306e46e59d0c
#
_cell.length_a   1.000
_cell.length_b   1.000
_cell.length_c   1.000
_cell.angle_alpha   90.00
_cell.angle_beta   90.00
_cell.angle_gamma   90.00
#
_symmetry.space_group_name_H-M   'P 1'
#
loop_
_entity.id
_entity.type
_entity.pdbx_description
1 polymer ?
#
loop_
_entity_poly.entity_id
_entity_poly.type
_entity_poly.pdbx_seq_one_letter_code
_entity_poly.pdbx_strand_id
1 'polypeptide(L)'
;MDFAPFWMAHTPLKMTIQEARHETDHAWRRSYSPERNAEALEAISDAPFRYRLSHLISRLFFRGIYFPQMNKRAWLKLVFDNRRPMYGLTKEAIGMYWSHRKHAKQPSEEPAPVMNEQKAA
;
A
#
# COMPACT_ATOMS: atom_id res chain seq x y z
N MET A 1 -30.72 -7.63 2.14
CA MET A 1 -30.08 -7.69 0.81
C MET A 1 -28.60 -7.93 1.04
N ASP A 2 -28.16 -9.16 0.88
CA ASP A 2 -26.73 -9.49 0.98
C ASP A 2 -26.08 -9.06 -0.33
N PHE A 3 -25.51 -7.87 -0.33
CA PHE A 3 -24.76 -7.36 -1.46
C PHE A 3 -23.41 -8.06 -1.52
N ALA A 4 -23.36 -9.21 -2.19
CA ALA A 4 -22.10 -9.82 -2.55
C ALA A 4 -21.66 -9.25 -3.90
N PRO A 5 -20.60 -8.43 -3.98
CA PRO A 5 -20.20 -7.71 -5.19
C PRO A 5 -19.81 -8.61 -6.37
N PHE A 6 -19.77 -9.93 -6.16
CA PHE A 6 -19.45 -10.93 -7.18
C PHE A 6 -20.56 -11.93 -7.44
N TRP A 7 -21.79 -11.60 -7.08
CA TRP A 7 -22.91 -12.40 -7.54
C TRP A 7 -23.18 -12.08 -9.01
N MET A 8 -23.18 -13.13 -9.81
CA MET A 8 -23.55 -13.02 -11.21
C MET A 8 -25.00 -12.53 -11.31
N ALA A 9 -25.18 -11.30 -11.77
CA ALA A 9 -26.51 -10.69 -11.96
C ALA A 9 -27.24 -11.27 -13.17
N HIS A 10 -26.55 -12.03 -14.04
CA HIS A 10 -27.09 -12.64 -15.24
C HIS A 10 -26.40 -13.99 -15.50
N THR A 11 -27.09 -14.86 -16.21
CA THR A 11 -26.54 -16.16 -16.63
C THR A 11 -25.63 -15.97 -17.84
N PRO A 12 -24.34 -16.39 -17.77
CA PRO A 12 -23.44 -16.32 -18.89
C PRO A 12 -23.94 -17.19 -20.06
N LEU A 13 -23.79 -16.71 -21.31
CA LEU A 13 -24.26 -17.43 -22.50
C LEU A 13 -23.39 -18.65 -22.88
N LYS A 14 -22.10 -18.67 -22.49
CA LYS A 14 -21.12 -19.65 -22.96
C LYS A 14 -20.49 -20.48 -21.85
N MET A 15 -20.90 -20.29 -20.62
CA MET A 15 -20.35 -21.02 -19.46
C MET A 15 -21.41 -21.13 -18.37
N THR A 16 -21.27 -22.09 -17.47
CA THR A 16 -22.13 -22.21 -16.30
C THR A 16 -21.79 -21.12 -15.27
N ILE A 17 -22.73 -20.83 -14.37
CA ILE A 17 -22.50 -19.87 -13.26
C ILE A 17 -21.32 -20.33 -12.37
N GLN A 18 -21.14 -21.65 -12.21
CA GLN A 18 -20.05 -22.19 -11.40
C GLN A 18 -18.68 -21.98 -12.09
N GLU A 19 -18.61 -22.21 -13.38
CA GLU A 19 -17.40 -21.93 -14.17
C GLU A 19 -17.07 -20.43 -14.13
N ALA A 20 -18.05 -19.58 -14.35
CA ALA A 20 -17.85 -18.13 -14.31
C ALA A 20 -17.36 -17.64 -12.93
N ARG A 21 -17.89 -18.19 -11.84
CA ARG A 21 -17.39 -17.91 -10.48
C ARG A 21 -15.96 -18.38 -10.28
N HIS A 22 -15.65 -19.59 -10.73
CA HIS A 22 -14.30 -20.14 -10.63
C HIS A 22 -13.30 -19.31 -11.41
N GLU A 23 -13.61 -18.93 -12.64
CA GLU A 23 -12.76 -18.06 -13.46
C GLU A 23 -12.57 -16.68 -12.83
N THR A 24 -13.63 -16.10 -12.28
CA THR A 24 -13.56 -14.82 -11.58
C THR A 24 -12.64 -14.92 -10.35
N ASP A 25 -12.82 -15.94 -9.51
CA ASP A 25 -11.97 -16.17 -8.33
C ASP A 25 -10.51 -16.39 -8.72
N HIS A 26 -10.27 -17.17 -9.77
CA HIS A 26 -8.93 -17.41 -10.30
C HIS A 26 -8.28 -16.13 -10.82
N ALA A 27 -9.00 -15.32 -11.60
CA ALA A 27 -8.52 -14.04 -12.11
C ALA A 27 -8.15 -13.08 -10.98
N TRP A 28 -8.99 -12.99 -9.93
CA TRP A 28 -8.72 -12.17 -8.77
C TRP A 28 -7.52 -12.65 -7.95
N ARG A 29 -7.41 -13.95 -7.70
CA ARG A 29 -6.24 -14.52 -7.00
C ARG A 29 -4.95 -14.21 -7.73
N ARG A 30 -4.95 -14.32 -9.06
CA ARG A 30 -3.80 -14.00 -9.90
C ARG A 30 -3.48 -12.50 -9.87
N SER A 31 -4.48 -11.63 -10.01
CA SER A 31 -4.30 -10.18 -10.04
C SER A 31 -3.76 -9.59 -8.73
N TYR A 32 -4.07 -10.23 -7.59
CA TYR A 32 -3.64 -9.81 -6.27
C TYR A 32 -2.65 -10.80 -5.64
N SER A 33 -1.92 -11.56 -6.45
CA SER A 33 -0.83 -12.41 -5.97
C SER A 33 0.32 -11.56 -5.40
N PRO A 34 1.16 -12.12 -4.51
CA PRO A 34 2.33 -11.42 -3.97
C PRO A 34 3.27 -10.89 -5.06
N GLU A 35 3.44 -11.65 -6.15
CA GLU A 35 4.28 -11.28 -7.29
C GLU A 35 3.70 -10.05 -8.00
N ARG A 36 2.40 -10.05 -8.29
CA ARG A 36 1.71 -8.92 -8.90
C ARG A 36 1.66 -7.69 -8.00
N ASN A 37 1.61 -7.87 -6.69
CA ASN A 37 1.72 -6.77 -5.74
C ASN A 37 3.13 -6.16 -5.75
N ALA A 38 4.17 -6.98 -5.84
CA ALA A 38 5.54 -6.50 -5.96
C ALA A 38 5.79 -5.76 -7.28
N GLU A 39 5.37 -6.34 -8.41
CA GLU A 39 5.45 -5.69 -9.74
C GLU A 39 4.71 -4.35 -9.77
N ALA A 40 3.51 -4.29 -9.17
CA ALA A 40 2.74 -3.06 -9.12
C ALA A 40 3.41 -1.96 -8.30
N LEU A 41 4.11 -2.31 -7.21
CA LEU A 41 4.91 -1.36 -6.43
C LEU A 41 6.18 -0.92 -7.16
N GLU A 42 6.81 -1.83 -7.89
CA GLU A 42 7.98 -1.53 -8.70
C GLU A 42 7.62 -0.55 -9.83
N ALA A 43 6.48 -0.76 -10.49
CA ALA A 43 5.98 0.12 -11.53
C ALA A 43 5.72 1.57 -11.07
N ILE A 44 5.56 1.79 -9.76
CA ILE A 44 5.39 3.12 -9.15
C ILE A 44 6.54 3.46 -8.20
N SER A 45 7.73 2.88 -8.43
CA SER A 45 8.92 3.07 -7.56
C SER A 45 9.31 4.55 -7.38
N ASP A 46 9.11 5.36 -8.41
CA ASP A 46 9.41 6.79 -8.41
C ASP A 46 8.37 7.64 -7.67
N ALA A 47 7.22 7.05 -7.33
CA ALA A 47 6.19 7.75 -6.59
C ALA A 47 6.59 7.96 -5.11
N PRO A 48 6.15 9.07 -4.48
CA PRO A 48 6.39 9.30 -3.07
C PRO A 48 5.96 8.11 -2.19
N PHE A 49 6.70 7.86 -1.11
CA PHE A 49 6.46 6.75 -0.17
C PHE A 49 4.99 6.56 0.22
N ARG A 50 4.30 7.67 0.55
CA ARG A 50 2.88 7.65 0.94
C ARG A 50 1.97 7.04 -0.11
N TYR A 51 2.24 7.29 -1.39
CA TYR A 51 1.43 6.75 -2.50
C TYR A 51 1.69 5.25 -2.67
N ARG A 52 2.95 4.82 -2.60
CA ARG A 52 3.32 3.40 -2.67
C ARG A 52 2.73 2.61 -1.51
N LEU A 53 2.79 3.16 -0.30
CA LEU A 53 2.17 2.56 0.88
C LEU A 53 0.65 2.46 0.74
N SER A 54 -0.01 3.56 0.34
CA SER A 54 -1.45 3.59 0.11
C SER A 54 -1.87 2.58 -0.97
N HIS A 55 -1.10 2.49 -2.05
CA HIS A 55 -1.36 1.52 -3.13
C HIS A 55 -1.30 0.08 -2.61
N LEU A 56 -0.26 -0.29 -1.85
CA LEU A 56 -0.15 -1.63 -1.27
C LEU A 56 -1.29 -1.93 -0.31
N ILE A 57 -1.59 -1.00 0.61
CA ILE A 57 -2.69 -1.15 1.57
C ILE A 57 -4.01 -1.35 0.83
N SER A 58 -4.30 -0.53 -0.19
CA SER A 58 -5.53 -0.66 -0.98
C SER A 58 -5.62 -2.02 -1.66
N ARG A 59 -4.55 -2.52 -2.27
CA ARG A 59 -4.55 -3.85 -2.90
C ARG A 59 -4.81 -4.97 -1.90
N LEU A 60 -4.18 -4.94 -0.73
CA LEU A 60 -4.40 -5.93 0.32
C LEU A 60 -5.81 -5.83 0.91
N PHE A 61 -6.30 -4.61 1.08
CA PHE A 61 -7.64 -4.34 1.61
C PHE A 61 -8.74 -4.80 0.64
N PHE A 62 -8.63 -4.48 -0.64
CA PHE A 62 -9.58 -4.94 -1.66
C PHE A 62 -9.62 -6.46 -1.71
N ARG A 63 -8.48 -7.12 -1.64
CA ARG A 63 -8.45 -8.58 -1.54
C ARG A 63 -9.22 -9.10 -0.31
N GLY A 64 -9.07 -8.43 0.83
CA GLY A 64 -9.78 -8.80 2.08
C GLY A 64 -11.28 -8.60 2.01
N ILE A 65 -11.76 -7.49 1.40
CA ILE A 65 -13.19 -7.19 1.23
C ILE A 65 -13.85 -8.18 0.27
N TYR A 66 -13.21 -8.41 -0.87
CA TYR A 66 -13.79 -9.20 -1.94
C TYR A 66 -13.72 -10.71 -1.71
N PHE A 67 -13.01 -11.14 -0.66
CA PHE A 67 -12.99 -12.51 -0.19
C PHE A 67 -13.48 -12.59 1.26
N PRO A 68 -14.79 -12.34 1.52
CA PRO A 68 -15.35 -12.24 2.88
C PRO A 68 -15.22 -13.52 3.70
N GLN A 69 -14.86 -14.65 3.08
CA GLN A 69 -14.60 -15.92 3.75
C GLN A 69 -13.17 -16.02 4.32
N MET A 70 -12.37 -14.95 4.25
CA MET A 70 -11.04 -14.94 4.84
C MET A 70 -11.11 -14.93 6.36
N ASN A 71 -10.83 -16.08 6.95
CA ASN A 71 -10.63 -16.19 8.39
C ASN A 71 -9.30 -15.53 8.80
N LYS A 72 -9.08 -15.35 10.12
CA LYS A 72 -7.85 -14.73 10.66
C LYS A 72 -6.56 -15.40 10.16
N ARG A 73 -6.58 -16.73 9.95
CA ARG A 73 -5.41 -17.49 9.45
C ARG A 73 -5.11 -17.16 7.99
N ALA A 74 -6.14 -17.02 7.16
CA ALA A 74 -5.99 -16.62 5.76
C ALA A 74 -5.45 -15.19 5.64
N TRP A 75 -5.87 -14.27 6.52
CA TRP A 75 -5.34 -12.94 6.64
C TRP A 75 -3.85 -12.92 7.02
N LEU A 76 -3.46 -13.68 8.04
CA LEU A 76 -2.06 -13.81 8.43
C LEU A 76 -1.21 -14.39 7.30
N LYS A 77 -1.74 -15.40 6.60
CA LYS A 77 -1.07 -15.96 5.41
C LYS A 77 -0.90 -14.91 4.33
N LEU A 78 -1.92 -14.11 4.02
CA LEU A 78 -1.85 -13.03 3.04
C LEU A 78 -0.76 -12.02 3.38
N VAL A 79 -0.69 -11.57 4.63
CA VAL A 79 0.36 -10.66 5.12
C VAL A 79 1.74 -11.30 4.98
N PHE A 80 1.87 -12.55 5.40
CA PHE A 80 3.15 -13.27 5.29
C PHE A 80 3.59 -13.48 3.85
N ASP A 81 2.69 -13.83 2.95
CA ASP A 81 2.98 -14.01 1.52
C ASP A 81 3.45 -12.69 0.88
N ASN A 82 2.94 -11.54 1.36
CA ASN A 82 3.33 -10.21 0.89
C ASN A 82 4.49 -9.58 1.70
N ARG A 83 5.23 -10.33 2.51
CA ARG A 83 6.30 -9.80 3.37
C ARG A 83 7.42 -9.07 2.62
N ARG A 84 7.73 -9.47 1.38
CA ARG A 84 8.79 -8.82 0.59
C ARG A 84 8.50 -7.37 0.28
N PRO A 85 7.38 -7.01 -0.38
CA PRO A 85 7.04 -5.61 -0.63
C PRO A 85 6.80 -4.83 0.68
N MET A 86 6.25 -5.46 1.71
CA MET A 86 6.08 -4.84 3.02
C MET A 86 7.42 -4.52 3.69
N TYR A 87 8.38 -5.42 3.62
CA TYR A 87 9.70 -5.21 4.21
C TYR A 87 10.42 -4.02 3.57
N GLY A 88 10.37 -3.89 2.25
CA GLY A 88 10.96 -2.76 1.52
C GLY A 88 10.39 -1.42 2.00
N LEU A 89 9.07 -1.30 2.06
CA LEU A 89 8.40 -0.09 2.55
C LEU A 89 8.66 0.18 4.04
N THR A 90 8.72 -0.86 4.87
CA THR A 90 9.03 -0.71 6.30
C THR A 90 10.45 -0.19 6.51
N LYS A 91 11.42 -0.73 5.78
CA LYS A 91 12.82 -0.26 5.83
C LYS A 91 12.92 1.21 5.43
N GLU A 92 12.21 1.62 4.39
CA GLU A 92 12.17 3.01 3.94
C GLU A 92 11.52 3.93 5.00
N ALA A 93 10.39 3.51 5.59
CA ALA A 93 9.73 4.25 6.66
C ALA A 93 10.65 4.47 7.88
N ILE A 94 11.38 3.43 8.28
CA ILE A 94 12.37 3.53 9.36
C ILE A 94 13.48 4.51 8.98
N GLY A 95 14.01 4.43 7.76
CA GLY A 95 15.02 5.35 7.25
C GLY A 95 14.57 6.81 7.30
N MET A 96 13.35 7.09 6.84
CA MET A 96 12.76 8.44 6.91
C MET A 96 12.59 8.92 8.36
N TYR A 97 12.10 8.06 9.26
CA TYR A 97 11.96 8.40 10.68
C TYR A 97 13.29 8.80 11.32
N TRP A 98 14.34 8.04 11.06
CA TRP A 98 15.69 8.35 11.59
C TRP A 98 16.27 9.63 11.00
N SER A 99 16.04 9.88 9.71
CA SER A 99 16.49 11.12 9.06
C SER A 99 15.80 12.34 9.67
N HIS A 100 14.49 12.30 9.84
CA HIS A 100 13.76 13.39 10.50
C HIS A 100 14.24 13.65 11.92
N ARG A 101 14.53 12.59 12.68
CA ARG A 101 15.01 12.72 14.05
C ARG A 101 16.43 13.32 14.13
N LYS A 102 17.28 13.05 13.15
CA LYS A 102 18.61 13.66 13.07
C LYS A 102 18.49 15.16 12.79
N HIS A 103 17.68 15.56 11.85
CA HIS A 103 17.47 16.99 11.51
C HIS A 103 16.80 17.76 12.65
N ALA A 104 15.88 17.15 13.37
CA ALA A 104 15.22 17.79 14.52
C ALA A 104 16.17 18.01 15.72
N LYS A 105 17.35 17.35 15.75
CA LYS A 105 18.38 17.51 16.79
C LYS A 105 19.48 18.50 16.43
N GLN A 106 19.53 19.02 15.21
CA GLN A 106 20.43 20.11 14.87
C GLN A 106 19.78 21.40 15.37
N PRO A 107 20.41 22.11 16.34
CA PRO A 107 19.95 23.42 16.71
C PRO A 107 19.96 24.30 15.47
N SER A 108 18.86 24.96 15.16
CA SER A 108 18.85 26.05 14.20
C SER A 108 19.93 27.04 14.66
N GLU A 109 21.01 27.17 13.88
CA GLU A 109 21.88 28.32 14.00
C GLU A 109 21.01 29.55 13.69
N GLU A 110 20.53 30.14 14.76
CA GLU A 110 19.84 31.42 14.69
C GLU A 110 20.85 32.42 14.12
N PRO A 111 20.60 33.02 12.97
CA PRO A 111 21.52 34.02 12.42
C PRO A 111 21.66 35.13 13.46
N ALA A 112 22.90 35.36 13.88
CA ALA A 112 23.24 36.41 14.84
C ALA A 112 22.56 37.71 14.45
N PRO A 113 21.94 38.47 15.37
CA PRO A 113 21.28 39.72 15.04
C PRO A 113 22.32 40.68 14.42
N VAL A 114 22.05 41.08 13.20
CA VAL A 114 22.83 42.12 12.51
C VAL A 114 22.63 43.41 13.31
N MET A 115 23.60 43.71 14.16
CA MET A 115 23.65 45.03 14.81
C MET A 115 23.82 46.11 13.71
N ASN A 116 22.71 46.72 13.39
CA ASN A 116 22.74 47.95 12.59
C ASN A 116 23.41 49.05 13.43
N GLU A 117 24.71 49.23 13.22
CA GLU A 117 25.38 50.49 13.58
C GLU A 117 24.90 51.63 12.67
N GLN A 118 23.72 52.10 12.93
CA GLN A 118 23.39 53.47 12.55
C GLN A 118 23.78 54.39 13.65
N LYS A 119 24.96 54.96 13.54
CA LYS A 119 25.34 56.07 14.40
C LYS A 119 25.85 57.20 13.56
N ALA A 120 25.14 58.27 13.62
CA ALA A 120 25.51 59.66 13.75
C ALA A 120 26.32 60.33 12.63
N ALA A 121 25.66 61.22 11.97
CA ALA A 121 26.15 62.60 11.95
C ALA A 121 24.95 63.51 11.74
#